data_195002c86cf8c3151e1802042fea3bcf
#
_entry.id   195002c86cf8c3151e1802042fea3bcf
#
_cell.length_a   1.000
_cell.length_b   1.000
_cell.length_c   1.000
_cell.angle_alpha   90.00
_cell.angle_beta   90.00
_cell.angle_gamma   90.00
#
_symmetry.space_group_name_H-M   'P 1'
#
loop_
_entity.id
_entity.type
_entity.pdbx_description
1 polymer ?
#
loop_
_entity_poly.entity_id
_entity_poly.type
_entity_poly.pdbx_seq_one_letter_code
_entity_poly.pdbx_strand_id
1 'polypeptide(L)'
;MKKILITGASGFIGSFIVEEALRRGLETWAAVRPTSSLRYLQDARVHLLTLDLQDPARLMDQLRPHRFDYIVHAAGATKCQDPADFFRVNRDGTRHLFQAVRAL
;
A
#
# COMPACT_ATOMS: atom_id res chain seq x y z
N MET A 1 -10.53 -0.24 -17.75
CA MET A 1 -10.29 0.56 -16.54
C MET A 1 -8.91 0.24 -15.99
N LYS A 2 -8.12 1.25 -15.74
CA LYS A 2 -6.79 1.04 -15.17
C LYS A 2 -6.86 0.80 -13.68
N LYS A 3 -5.95 -0.03 -13.17
CA LYS A 3 -5.87 -0.41 -11.76
C LYS A 3 -4.73 0.32 -11.08
N ILE A 4 -5.00 0.89 -9.92
CA ILE A 4 -3.98 1.54 -9.09
C ILE A 4 -3.95 0.90 -7.70
N LEU A 5 -2.74 0.65 -7.21
CA LEU A 5 -2.49 0.21 -5.84
C LEU A 5 -1.86 1.36 -5.07
N ILE A 6 -2.43 1.66 -3.90
CA ILE A 6 -1.93 2.72 -3.04
C ILE A 6 -1.55 2.10 -1.70
N THR A 7 -0.26 2.12 -1.36
CA THR A 7 0.20 1.69 -0.03
C THR A 7 0.12 2.86 0.93
N GLY A 8 -0.06 2.59 2.22
CA GLY A 8 -0.26 3.64 3.20
C GLY A 8 -1.60 4.35 3.04
N ALA A 9 -2.55 3.70 2.41
CA ALA A 9 -3.84 4.28 2.04
C ALA A 9 -4.71 4.63 3.26
N SER A 10 -4.50 3.95 4.39
CA SER A 10 -5.22 4.23 5.63
C SER A 10 -4.73 5.50 6.34
N GLY A 11 -3.59 6.05 5.93
CA GLY A 11 -3.05 7.30 6.48
C GLY A 11 -3.72 8.53 5.90
N PHE A 12 -3.42 9.69 6.49
CA PHE A 12 -4.03 10.95 6.09
C PHE A 12 -3.71 11.30 4.63
N ILE A 13 -2.43 11.28 4.26
CA ILE A 13 -2.02 11.60 2.88
C ILE A 13 -2.47 10.52 1.90
N GLY A 14 -2.32 9.26 2.28
CA GLY A 14 -2.75 8.14 1.43
C GLY A 14 -4.24 8.19 1.13
N SER A 15 -5.07 8.61 2.08
CA SER A 15 -6.52 8.73 1.88
C SER A 15 -6.88 9.78 0.84
N PHE A 16 -6.14 10.91 0.77
CA PHE A 16 -6.34 11.90 -0.28
C PHE A 16 -5.99 11.34 -1.67
N ILE A 17 -4.94 10.53 -1.74
CA ILE A 17 -4.56 9.87 -3.00
C ILE A 17 -5.66 8.91 -3.45
N VAL A 18 -6.25 8.17 -2.52
CA VAL A 18 -7.38 7.27 -2.80
C VAL A 18 -8.56 8.06 -3.37
N GLU A 19 -8.93 9.18 -2.75
CA GLU A 19 -10.01 10.02 -3.25
C GLU A 19 -9.75 10.51 -4.67
N GLU A 20 -8.52 10.96 -4.94
CA GLU A 20 -8.15 11.44 -6.27
C GLU A 20 -8.20 10.32 -7.31
N ALA A 21 -7.77 9.12 -6.96
CA ALA A 21 -7.83 7.96 -7.85
C ALA A 21 -9.27 7.61 -8.20
N LEU A 22 -10.16 7.62 -7.22
CA LEU A 22 -11.58 7.38 -7.45
C LEU A 22 -12.19 8.46 -8.35
N ARG A 23 -11.83 9.73 -8.11
CA ARG A 23 -12.31 10.84 -8.91
C ARG A 23 -11.89 10.71 -10.37
N ARG A 24 -10.73 10.14 -10.63
CA ARG A 24 -10.21 9.93 -11.99
C ARG A 24 -10.75 8.65 -12.65
N GLY A 25 -11.63 7.92 -12.00
CA GLY A 25 -12.24 6.70 -12.55
C GLY A 25 -11.31 5.49 -12.57
N LEU A 26 -10.30 5.46 -11.71
CA LEU A 26 -9.39 4.32 -11.61
C LEU A 26 -9.99 3.25 -10.71
N GLU A 27 -9.73 1.96 -11.04
CA GLU A 27 -10.03 0.87 -10.13
C GLU A 27 -9.01 0.93 -8.98
N THR A 28 -9.47 1.34 -7.80
CA THR A 28 -8.61 1.76 -6.69
C THR A 28 -8.50 0.67 -5.65
N TRP A 29 -7.28 0.23 -5.40
CA TRP A 29 -6.91 -0.76 -4.40
C TRP A 29 -6.08 -0.10 -3.31
N ALA A 30 -6.52 -0.26 -2.07
CA ALA A 30 -5.85 0.28 -0.90
C ALA A 30 -5.11 -0.85 -0.18
N ALA A 31 -3.79 -0.76 -0.14
CA ALA A 31 -2.97 -1.70 0.62
C ALA A 31 -2.99 -1.29 2.09
N VAL A 32 -3.39 -2.21 2.95
CA VAL A 32 -3.53 -1.97 4.37
C VAL A 32 -2.83 -3.07 5.16
N ARG A 33 -2.52 -2.80 6.41
CA ARG A 33 -2.07 -3.82 7.37
C ARG A 33 -3.28 -4.33 8.15
N PRO A 34 -3.21 -5.55 8.72
CA PRO A 34 -4.34 -6.09 9.50
C PRO A 34 -4.79 -5.19 10.65
N THR A 35 -3.88 -4.39 11.20
CA THR A 35 -4.15 -3.48 12.33
C THR A 35 -4.48 -2.06 11.89
N SER A 36 -4.57 -1.79 10.59
CA SER A 36 -4.83 -0.45 10.08
C SER A 36 -6.22 0.04 10.43
N SER A 37 -6.33 1.34 10.75
CA SER A 37 -7.63 2.00 10.85
C SER A 37 -8.19 2.21 9.46
N LEU A 38 -9.45 1.89 9.26
CA LEU A 38 -10.13 2.08 7.96
C LEU A 38 -10.99 3.36 7.95
N ARG A 39 -10.75 4.27 8.89
CA ARG A 39 -11.56 5.48 9.07
C ARG A 39 -11.70 6.30 7.79
N TYR A 40 -10.64 6.38 6.99
CA TYR A 40 -10.62 7.16 5.75
C TYR A 40 -10.93 6.33 4.50
N LEU A 41 -11.28 5.05 4.66
CA LEU A 41 -11.47 4.12 3.55
C LEU A 41 -12.90 3.53 3.56
N GLN A 42 -13.88 4.35 3.83
CA GLN A 42 -15.28 3.92 3.95
C GLN A 42 -16.01 3.87 2.61
N ASP A 43 -15.42 4.37 1.53
CA ASP A 43 -16.04 4.35 0.22
C ASP A 43 -16.11 2.91 -0.32
N ALA A 44 -17.30 2.48 -0.73
CA ALA A 44 -17.54 1.11 -1.20
C ALA A 44 -16.81 0.79 -2.51
N ARG A 45 -16.33 1.80 -3.24
CA ARG A 45 -15.57 1.59 -4.48
C ARG A 45 -14.11 1.22 -4.24
N VAL A 46 -13.62 1.35 -3.00
CA VAL A 46 -12.24 1.03 -2.66
C VAL A 46 -12.14 -0.46 -2.37
N HIS A 47 -11.21 -1.13 -3.07
CA HIS A 47 -10.86 -2.52 -2.81
C HIS A 47 -9.72 -2.56 -1.80
N LEU A 48 -9.88 -3.35 -0.74
CA LEU A 48 -8.84 -3.50 0.29
C LEU A 48 -7.97 -4.70 -0.01
N LEU A 49 -6.65 -4.52 0.12
CA LEU A 49 -5.68 -5.59 -0.05
C LEU A 49 -4.70 -5.56 1.12
N THR A 50 -4.63 -6.64 1.88
CA THR A 50 -3.67 -6.75 2.97
C THR A 50 -2.29 -7.09 2.40
N LEU A 51 -1.30 -6.26 2.71
CA LEU A 51 0.09 -6.49 2.30
C LEU A 51 1.02 -6.50 3.50
N ASP A 52 2.01 -7.39 3.48
CA ASP A 52 3.08 -7.44 4.46
C ASP A 52 4.39 -7.02 3.80
N LEU A 53 4.75 -5.75 3.94
CA LEU A 53 5.97 -5.20 3.33
C LEU A 53 7.26 -5.70 4.00
N GLN A 54 7.16 -6.32 5.18
CA GLN A 54 8.33 -6.82 5.90
C GLN A 54 8.69 -8.27 5.56
N ASP A 55 7.80 -8.99 4.91
CA ASP A 55 8.02 -10.38 4.50
C ASP A 55 8.01 -10.47 2.97
N PRO A 56 9.17 -10.54 2.31
CA PRO A 56 9.23 -10.52 0.85
C PRO A 56 8.48 -11.67 0.17
N ALA A 57 8.55 -12.88 0.73
CA ALA A 57 7.87 -14.03 0.14
C ALA A 57 6.35 -13.88 0.21
N ARG A 58 5.85 -13.44 1.36
CA ARG A 58 4.42 -13.21 1.54
C ARG A 58 3.91 -12.09 0.66
N LEU A 59 4.69 -11.01 0.54
CA LEU A 59 4.36 -9.88 -0.32
C LEU A 59 4.23 -10.31 -1.78
N MET A 60 5.14 -11.15 -2.27
CA MET A 60 5.07 -11.70 -3.62
C MET A 60 3.78 -12.49 -3.83
N ASP A 61 3.42 -13.36 -2.87
CA ASP A 61 2.21 -14.16 -2.96
C ASP A 61 0.96 -13.29 -2.94
N GLN A 62 0.96 -12.23 -2.15
CA GLN A 62 -0.17 -11.31 -2.05
C GLN A 62 -0.36 -10.50 -3.33
N LEU A 63 0.71 -10.15 -4.04
CA LEU A 63 0.65 -9.35 -5.26
C LEU A 63 0.47 -10.18 -6.53
N ARG A 64 0.88 -11.47 -6.51
CA ARG A 64 0.91 -12.30 -7.72
C ARG A 64 -0.42 -12.37 -8.48
N PRO A 65 -1.59 -12.47 -7.84
CA PRO A 65 -2.87 -12.54 -8.57
C PRO A 65 -3.27 -11.24 -9.25
N HIS A 66 -2.58 -10.16 -8.96
CA HIS A 66 -2.97 -8.81 -9.41
C HIS A 66 -2.02 -8.28 -10.47
N ARG A 67 -2.55 -7.40 -11.34
CA ARG A 67 -1.76 -6.65 -12.31
C ARG A 67 -2.16 -5.20 -12.20
N PHE A 68 -1.33 -4.41 -11.54
CA PHE A 68 -1.58 -3.00 -11.35
C PHE A 68 -0.91 -2.18 -12.45
N ASP A 69 -1.62 -1.20 -12.99
CA ASP A 69 -1.06 -0.27 -13.96
C ASP A 69 -0.22 0.80 -13.28
N TYR A 70 -0.61 1.18 -12.06
CA TYR A 70 0.09 2.19 -11.26
C TYR A 70 0.22 1.72 -9.82
N ILE A 71 1.33 2.08 -9.19
CA ILE A 71 1.54 1.85 -7.75
C ILE A 71 2.05 3.15 -7.14
N VAL A 72 1.32 3.65 -6.14
CA VAL A 72 1.75 4.80 -5.34
C VAL A 72 2.11 4.30 -3.96
N HIS A 73 3.36 4.49 -3.58
CA HIS A 73 3.89 4.01 -2.30
C HIS A 73 3.94 5.17 -1.30
N ALA A 74 2.91 5.28 -0.47
CA ALA A 74 2.83 6.27 0.59
C ALA A 74 3.02 5.66 1.98
N ALA A 75 3.26 4.34 2.06
CA ALA A 75 3.47 3.66 3.32
C ALA A 75 4.81 4.05 3.94
N GLY A 76 4.83 4.20 5.25
CA GLY A 76 6.02 4.45 6.02
C GLY A 76 5.68 4.63 7.48
N ALA A 77 6.61 4.29 8.36
CA ALA A 77 6.48 4.54 9.77
C ALA A 77 6.87 5.99 10.06
N THR A 78 6.01 6.72 10.77
CA THR A 78 6.27 8.11 11.17
C THR A 78 6.61 8.22 12.65
N LYS A 79 6.31 7.18 13.43
CA LYS A 79 6.57 7.12 14.87
C LYS A 79 7.15 5.75 15.23
N CYS A 80 8.39 5.73 15.65
CA CYS A 80 9.07 4.55 16.18
C CYS A 80 9.90 4.98 17.37
N GLN A 81 9.94 4.14 18.41
CA GLN A 81 10.76 4.41 19.59
C GLN A 81 12.26 4.23 19.29
N ASP A 82 12.57 3.29 18.40
CA ASP A 82 13.95 2.98 18.03
C ASP A 82 14.21 3.48 16.60
N PRO A 83 15.24 4.33 16.38
CA PRO A 83 15.60 4.76 15.03
C PRO A 83 15.90 3.61 14.06
N ALA A 84 16.42 2.50 14.54
CA ALA A 84 16.67 1.33 13.70
C ALA A 84 15.36 0.75 13.15
N ASP A 85 14.28 0.74 13.94
CA ASP A 85 12.97 0.30 13.50
C ASP A 85 12.39 1.24 12.45
N PHE A 86 12.59 2.54 12.61
CA PHE A 86 12.16 3.52 11.61
C PHE A 86 12.81 3.24 10.25
N PHE A 87 14.13 3.09 10.24
CA PHE A 87 14.86 2.80 9.00
C PHE A 87 14.47 1.45 8.41
N ARG A 88 14.33 0.42 9.25
CA ARG A 88 13.96 -0.91 8.80
C ARG A 88 12.59 -0.91 8.12
N VAL A 89 11.58 -0.33 8.75
CA VAL A 89 10.22 -0.33 8.20
C VAL A 89 10.16 0.47 6.91
N ASN A 90 10.76 1.66 6.88
CA ASN A 90 10.64 2.55 5.72
C ASN A 90 11.54 2.11 4.56
N ARG A 91 12.79 1.75 4.85
CA ARG A 91 13.75 1.33 3.82
C ARG A 91 13.44 -0.07 3.30
N ASP A 92 13.29 -1.02 4.21
CA ASP A 92 13.14 -2.43 3.82
C ASP A 92 11.78 -2.68 3.21
N GLY A 93 10.72 -2.06 3.72
CA GLY A 93 9.38 -2.17 3.16
C GLY A 93 9.34 -1.66 1.72
N THR A 94 9.97 -0.51 1.45
CA THR A 94 10.04 0.06 0.11
C THR A 94 10.85 -0.85 -0.82
N ARG A 95 11.98 -1.36 -0.35
CA ARG A 95 12.81 -2.28 -1.12
C ARG A 95 12.06 -3.55 -1.47
N HIS A 96 11.36 -4.15 -0.51
CA HIS A 96 10.60 -5.38 -0.72
C HIS A 96 9.51 -5.16 -1.76
N LEU A 97 8.78 -4.07 -1.67
CA LEU A 97 7.72 -3.74 -2.64
C LEU A 97 8.30 -3.57 -4.04
N PHE A 98 9.40 -2.84 -4.16
CA PHE A 98 10.04 -2.59 -5.45
C PHE A 98 10.52 -3.90 -6.09
N GLN A 99 11.15 -4.77 -5.30
CA GLN A 99 11.62 -6.06 -5.78
C GLN A 99 10.46 -6.96 -6.23
N ALA A 100 9.36 -6.98 -5.47
CA ALA A 100 8.18 -7.76 -5.81
C ALA A 100 7.57 -7.29 -7.13
N VAL A 101 7.43 -5.98 -7.31
CA VAL A 101 6.87 -5.40 -8.52
C VAL A 101 7.73 -5.71 -9.74
N ARG A 102 9.06 -5.64 -9.61
CA ARG A 102 9.98 -5.98 -10.70
C ARG A 102 9.93 -7.43 -11.10
N ALA A 103 9.68 -8.33 -10.15
CA ALA A 103 9.63 -9.78 -10.41
C ALA A 103 8.31 -10.23 -11.05
N LEU A 104 7.28 -9.44 -10.93
CA LEU A 104 5.96 -9.72 -11.46
C LEU A 104 5.69 -8.91 -12.73
#